data_853e0d39f590136f7e4dd761eabad0da
#
_entry.id   853e0d39f590136f7e4dd761eabad0da
#
_cell.length_a   1.000
_cell.length_b   1.000
_cell.length_c   1.000
_cell.angle_alpha   90.00
_cell.angle_beta   90.00
_cell.angle_gamma   90.00
#
_symmetry.space_group_name_H-M   'P 1'
#
loop_
_entity.id
_entity.type
_entity.pdbx_description
1 polymer ?
#
loop_
_entity_poly.entity_id
_entity_poly.type
_entity_poly.pdbx_seq_one_letter_code
_entity_poly.pdbx_strand_id
1 'polypeptide(L)'
;MAKKIKAASKFALALAACGIWISGCSLLPEKQPEKIDPHQSVSVKDGTKQTATAKKGKVLTELYLIDKNGYVVPQTIALPESKSIAKQALEYLVQDGPVSNLLPNGFRAVLPANTQLSVDVKDGLATVDFSGDFKDYQAHDEQKILESVTWTLTQFDSIQKVSLKMNGKKLKAMPVAGTPVSPGGLTREAGINTDTKYVADITNTHPVTVYYLAETGGQSYYVPVTKRVADSSKDDVAAAVEELVKGPSPGSHLVSGFMDDVKLKKQPEIANGKVTLDFNKEILGSLDKKMISNEVLDPLVLTLTEQKGIKSVVVEVDGSTKVVTEDGKSVSEPVTRPEKVNTDSF
;
A
#
# COMPACT_ATOMS: atom_id res chain seq x y z
N MET A 1 -71.98 26.82 -26.79
CA MET A 1 -72.78 26.11 -25.77
C MET A 1 -71.92 25.98 -24.56
N ALA A 2 -72.04 26.86 -23.61
CA ALA A 2 -72.97 26.83 -22.47
C ALA A 2 -72.75 25.53 -21.67
N LYS A 3 -72.39 25.48 -20.41
CA LYS A 3 -72.84 26.16 -19.19
C LYS A 3 -71.88 25.71 -18.06
N LYS A 4 -71.33 26.58 -17.20
CA LYS A 4 -71.91 26.97 -15.88
C LYS A 4 -71.92 25.79 -14.86
N ILE A 5 -71.56 25.90 -13.64
CA ILE A 5 -71.67 26.85 -12.52
C ILE A 5 -71.37 26.05 -11.25
N LYS A 6 -70.78 26.49 -10.26
CA LYS A 6 -70.91 27.16 -8.95
C LYS A 6 -70.23 26.30 -7.88
N ALA A 7 -69.42 26.90 -7.09
CA ALA A 7 -69.58 27.75 -5.92
C ALA A 7 -69.77 26.94 -4.60
N ALA A 8 -69.01 27.20 -3.71
CA ALA A 8 -68.91 28.03 -2.48
C ALA A 8 -68.98 27.09 -1.26
N SER A 9 -68.43 27.28 -0.16
CA SER A 9 -68.39 28.41 0.78
C SER A 9 -67.79 27.97 2.13
N LYS A 10 -66.89 28.75 2.65
CA LYS A 10 -66.98 29.41 3.96
C LYS A 10 -66.48 28.71 5.25
N PHE A 11 -65.75 29.57 5.96
CA PHE A 11 -65.67 29.87 7.39
C PHE A 11 -64.70 29.05 8.22
N ALA A 12 -63.91 29.51 9.13
CA ALA A 12 -63.53 30.82 9.64
C ALA A 12 -62.47 30.63 10.70
N LEU A 13 -61.56 31.58 10.78
CA LEU A 13 -61.10 32.32 11.96
C LEU A 13 -60.64 31.57 13.23
N ALA A 14 -59.40 31.76 13.61
CA ALA A 14 -59.00 32.50 14.82
C ALA A 14 -57.48 32.51 15.00
N LEU A 15 -56.99 33.71 15.08
CA LEU A 15 -55.86 34.32 15.79
C LEU A 15 -55.22 33.52 16.93
N ALA A 16 -53.88 33.54 16.94
CA ALA A 16 -53.12 34.08 18.07
C ALA A 16 -51.67 34.31 17.68
N ALA A 17 -51.21 35.51 17.84
CA ALA A 17 -49.84 35.97 17.67
C ALA A 17 -48.98 35.54 18.86
N CYS A 18 -47.74 35.14 18.59
CA CYS A 18 -46.61 35.41 19.51
C CYS A 18 -45.32 35.34 18.70
N GLY A 19 -44.69 36.45 18.50
CA GLY A 19 -43.38 36.56 17.90
C GLY A 19 -42.29 36.12 18.86
N ILE A 20 -41.34 35.37 18.33
CA ILE A 20 -40.01 35.28 18.90
C ILE A 20 -39.02 35.28 17.72
N TRP A 21 -38.26 36.33 17.64
CA TRP A 21 -37.10 36.44 16.79
C TRP A 21 -36.01 35.51 17.36
N ILE A 22 -35.63 34.49 16.65
CA ILE A 22 -34.38 33.79 16.92
C ILE A 22 -33.60 33.76 15.62
N SER A 23 -32.48 34.46 15.67
CA SER A 23 -31.42 34.44 14.65
C SER A 23 -30.98 33.01 14.41
N GLY A 24 -31.34 32.45 13.27
CA GLY A 24 -30.88 31.14 12.85
C GLY A 24 -29.48 31.25 12.26
N CYS A 25 -28.44 30.86 13.02
CA CYS A 25 -27.19 30.44 12.45
C CYS A 25 -27.47 29.20 11.57
N SER A 26 -27.14 29.29 10.29
CA SER A 26 -27.15 28.17 9.37
C SER A 26 -26.09 27.17 9.81
N LEU A 27 -26.52 26.12 10.50
CA LEU A 27 -25.75 24.89 10.66
C LEU A 27 -25.75 24.16 9.31
N LEU A 28 -24.71 24.38 8.52
CA LEU A 28 -24.30 23.42 7.51
C LEU A 28 -23.93 22.14 8.25
N PRO A 29 -24.40 20.96 7.83
CA PRO A 29 -23.95 19.72 8.41
C PRO A 29 -22.48 19.57 8.08
N GLU A 30 -21.64 19.68 9.10
CA GLU A 30 -20.24 19.32 9.05
C GLU A 30 -20.18 17.83 8.66
N LYS A 31 -19.77 17.56 7.42
CA LYS A 31 -19.54 16.19 6.97
C LYS A 31 -18.45 15.60 7.87
N GLN A 32 -18.82 14.61 8.65
CA GLN A 32 -17.86 13.82 9.41
C GLN A 32 -16.81 13.27 8.43
N PRO A 33 -15.51 13.30 8.78
CA PRO A 33 -14.49 12.67 7.96
C PRO A 33 -14.81 11.19 7.79
N GLU A 34 -14.72 10.71 6.55
CA GLU A 34 -14.90 9.30 6.22
C GLU A 34 -13.95 8.45 7.08
N LYS A 35 -14.47 7.40 7.71
CA LYS A 35 -13.65 6.43 8.44
C LYS A 35 -12.73 5.74 7.44
N ILE A 36 -11.44 5.98 7.56
CA ILE A 36 -10.42 5.29 6.78
C ILE A 36 -10.12 3.99 7.52
N ASP A 37 -10.54 2.86 6.96
CA ASP A 37 -10.21 1.55 7.48
C ASP A 37 -8.85 1.10 6.94
N PRO A 38 -7.92 0.63 7.78
CA PRO A 38 -6.71 -0.06 7.31
C PRO A 38 -7.11 -1.36 6.59
N HIS A 39 -6.27 -1.83 5.68
CA HIS A 39 -6.47 -3.12 5.02
C HIS A 39 -6.86 -4.19 6.04
N GLN A 40 -8.04 -4.80 5.87
CA GLN A 40 -8.38 -6.00 6.60
C GLN A 40 -7.55 -7.14 6.02
N SER A 41 -6.43 -7.42 6.66
CA SER A 41 -5.69 -8.63 6.40
C SER A 41 -6.54 -9.83 6.82
N VAL A 42 -6.86 -10.67 5.86
CA VAL A 42 -7.55 -11.92 6.11
C VAL A 42 -6.49 -12.96 6.46
N SER A 43 -6.23 -13.16 7.73
CA SER A 43 -5.33 -14.22 8.19
C SER A 43 -5.89 -15.60 7.82
N VAL A 44 -4.99 -16.53 7.48
CA VAL A 44 -5.30 -17.96 7.40
C VAL A 44 -5.97 -18.38 8.72
N LYS A 45 -7.15 -18.94 8.64
CA LYS A 45 -7.77 -19.58 9.79
C LYS A 45 -6.98 -20.82 10.16
N ASP A 46 -5.96 -20.63 10.97
CA ASP A 46 -5.38 -21.73 11.73
C ASP A 46 -6.31 -22.03 12.90
N GLY A 47 -6.65 -23.31 13.10
CA GLY A 47 -7.55 -23.76 14.17
C GLY A 47 -6.97 -23.62 15.59
N THR A 48 -5.88 -22.89 15.76
CA THR A 48 -5.29 -22.51 17.03
C THR A 48 -5.39 -21.00 17.17
N LYS A 49 -6.24 -20.56 18.08
CA LYS A 49 -6.37 -19.19 18.56
C LYS A 49 -5.01 -18.66 19.05
N GLN A 50 -4.20 -18.12 18.15
CA GLN A 50 -3.29 -17.05 18.51
C GLN A 50 -3.92 -15.75 18.00
N THR A 51 -4.80 -15.22 18.84
CA THR A 51 -5.18 -13.82 18.84
C THR A 51 -3.87 -13.03 18.98
N ALA A 52 -3.35 -12.48 17.86
CA ALA A 52 -2.49 -11.32 17.96
C ALA A 52 -3.35 -10.23 18.58
N THR A 53 -3.33 -10.13 19.89
CA THR A 53 -3.94 -9.04 20.65
C THR A 53 -3.15 -7.81 20.31
N ALA A 54 -3.56 -7.10 19.22
CA ALA A 54 -3.28 -5.69 19.12
C ALA A 54 -3.68 -5.11 20.48
N LYS A 55 -2.74 -4.57 21.24
CA LYS A 55 -3.03 -3.88 22.48
C LYS A 55 -4.11 -2.88 22.15
N LYS A 56 -5.26 -2.97 22.85
CA LYS A 56 -6.46 -2.15 22.66
C LYS A 56 -6.04 -0.70 22.38
N GLY A 57 -6.37 -0.14 21.20
CA GLY A 57 -6.03 1.22 20.80
C GLY A 57 -4.77 1.40 19.94
N LYS A 58 -4.27 0.36 19.26
CA LYS A 58 -3.22 0.49 18.24
C LYS A 58 -3.65 -0.11 16.91
N VAL A 59 -3.28 0.56 15.83
CA VAL A 59 -3.55 0.15 14.43
C VAL A 59 -2.21 -0.15 13.75
N LEU A 60 -2.08 -1.34 13.17
CA LEU A 60 -0.91 -1.69 12.37
C LEU A 60 -0.95 -0.88 11.07
N THR A 61 0.12 -0.17 10.78
CA THR A 61 0.21 0.74 9.63
C THR A 61 1.57 0.56 8.96
N GLU A 62 1.58 0.34 7.66
CA GLU A 62 2.81 0.30 6.87
C GLU A 62 3.32 1.73 6.63
N LEU A 63 4.47 2.08 7.17
CA LEU A 63 5.17 3.32 6.89
C LEU A 63 6.30 3.04 5.91
N TYR A 64 6.33 3.76 4.80
CA TYR A 64 7.36 3.61 3.78
C TYR A 64 8.54 4.53 4.11
N LEU A 65 9.58 3.96 4.70
CA LEU A 65 10.79 4.64 5.19
C LEU A 65 11.95 4.44 4.21
N ILE A 66 13.03 5.21 4.35
CA ILE A 66 14.22 5.05 3.52
C ILE A 66 15.28 4.25 4.29
N ASP A 67 15.77 3.16 3.69
CA ASP A 67 16.83 2.33 4.25
C ASP A 67 18.24 2.91 4.00
N LYS A 68 19.28 2.29 4.55
CA LYS A 68 20.68 2.68 4.38
C LYS A 68 21.18 2.65 2.92
N ASN A 69 20.55 1.83 2.07
CA ASN A 69 20.89 1.72 0.66
C ASN A 69 20.11 2.71 -0.22
N GLY A 70 19.19 3.47 0.40
CA GLY A 70 18.37 4.47 -0.26
C GLY A 70 17.07 3.93 -0.88
N TYR A 71 16.65 2.72 -0.55
CA TYR A 71 15.36 2.16 -0.94
C TYR A 71 14.23 2.68 -0.04
N VAL A 72 13.06 2.85 -0.64
CA VAL A 72 11.80 3.11 0.08
C VAL A 72 11.21 1.75 0.46
N VAL A 73 11.09 1.49 1.76
CA VAL A 73 10.81 0.17 2.34
C VAL A 73 9.63 0.25 3.31
N PRO A 74 8.61 -0.62 3.18
CA PRO A 74 7.52 -0.69 4.14
C PRO A 74 8.03 -1.20 5.50
N GLN A 75 7.59 -0.53 6.56
CA GLN A 75 7.79 -0.94 7.94
C GLN A 75 6.44 -0.91 8.64
N THR A 76 5.95 -2.05 9.11
CA THR A 76 4.68 -2.08 9.84
C THR A 76 4.89 -1.64 11.28
N ILE A 77 4.31 -0.51 11.64
CA ILE A 77 4.39 0.07 12.98
C ILE A 77 2.99 0.14 13.60
N ALA A 78 2.89 -0.18 14.88
CA ALA A 78 1.65 -0.11 15.64
C ALA A 78 1.39 1.35 16.09
N LEU A 79 0.63 2.11 15.32
CA LEU A 79 0.26 3.48 15.62
C LEU A 79 -0.89 3.57 16.62
N PRO A 80 -0.98 4.61 17.46
CA PRO A 80 -2.17 4.87 18.27
C PRO A 80 -3.42 4.99 17.41
N GLU A 81 -4.56 4.50 17.89
CA GLU A 81 -5.83 4.65 17.20
C GLU A 81 -6.17 6.15 17.01
N SER A 82 -6.52 6.55 15.79
CA SER A 82 -6.81 7.93 15.41
C SER A 82 -7.97 8.00 14.43
N LYS A 83 -8.81 9.04 14.55
CA LYS A 83 -9.83 9.35 13.55
C LYS A 83 -9.26 9.84 12.23
N SER A 84 -7.98 10.24 12.21
CA SER A 84 -7.24 10.75 11.06
C SER A 84 -5.99 9.92 10.81
N ILE A 85 -6.15 8.59 10.67
CA ILE A 85 -5.03 7.64 10.54
C ILE A 85 -4.11 7.97 9.36
N ALA A 86 -4.65 8.44 8.22
CA ALA A 86 -3.86 8.84 7.06
C ALA A 86 -2.95 10.04 7.36
N LYS A 87 -3.47 11.07 8.07
CA LYS A 87 -2.66 12.20 8.53
C LYS A 87 -1.58 11.72 9.50
N GLN A 88 -1.96 10.91 10.48
CA GLN A 88 -1.05 10.36 11.47
C GLN A 88 0.07 9.54 10.82
N ALA A 89 -0.23 8.69 9.84
CA ALA A 89 0.76 7.92 9.11
C ALA A 89 1.82 8.81 8.46
N LEU A 90 1.41 9.94 7.86
CA LEU A 90 2.36 10.92 7.30
C LEU A 90 3.13 11.70 8.36
N GLU A 91 2.52 12.03 9.51
CA GLU A 91 3.24 12.66 10.63
C GLU A 91 4.36 11.76 11.16
N TYR A 92 4.17 10.44 11.10
CA TYR A 92 5.22 9.46 11.44
C TYR A 92 6.31 9.33 10.37
N LEU A 93 6.16 9.94 9.19
CA LEU A 93 7.25 10.03 8.20
C LEU A 93 8.12 11.29 8.39
N VAL A 94 7.78 12.19 9.30
CA VAL A 94 8.51 13.44 9.53
C VAL A 94 9.76 13.16 10.37
N GLN A 95 10.91 13.70 9.94
CA GLN A 95 12.17 13.65 10.69
C GLN A 95 12.00 14.37 12.03
N ASP A 96 12.66 13.83 13.07
CA ASP A 96 12.55 14.29 14.46
C ASP A 96 11.12 14.27 15.03
N GLY A 97 10.19 13.63 14.30
CA GLY A 97 8.82 13.41 14.69
C GLY A 97 8.61 12.12 15.51
N PRO A 98 7.36 11.67 15.64
CA PRO A 98 7.00 10.53 16.50
C PRO A 98 7.70 9.21 16.15
N VAL A 99 8.11 9.03 14.89
CA VAL A 99 8.78 7.81 14.43
C VAL A 99 10.23 7.69 14.91
N SER A 100 10.88 8.78 15.28
CA SER A 100 12.34 8.82 15.55
C SER A 100 12.80 7.78 16.59
N ASN A 101 11.94 7.46 17.58
CA ASN A 101 12.21 6.44 18.59
C ASN A 101 11.78 5.02 18.19
N LEU A 102 11.24 4.85 16.98
CA LEU A 102 10.70 3.60 16.46
C LEU A 102 11.41 3.16 15.16
N LEU A 103 12.36 3.98 14.69
CA LEU A 103 13.10 3.68 13.47
C LEU A 103 14.00 2.47 13.68
N PRO A 104 13.93 1.46 12.80
CA PRO A 104 14.92 0.39 12.80
C PRO A 104 16.31 0.93 12.45
N ASN A 105 17.35 0.21 12.87
CA ASN A 105 18.73 0.58 12.56
C ASN A 105 18.94 0.67 11.03
N GLY A 106 19.54 1.77 10.59
CA GLY A 106 19.78 2.01 9.16
C GLY A 106 18.58 2.53 8.38
N PHE A 107 17.45 2.82 9.06
CA PHE A 107 16.30 3.46 8.45
C PHE A 107 16.21 4.94 8.87
N ARG A 108 15.65 5.75 7.99
CA ARG A 108 15.37 7.16 8.26
C ARG A 108 13.97 7.57 7.83
N ALA A 109 13.46 8.57 8.51
CA ALA A 109 12.24 9.27 8.11
C ALA A 109 12.42 9.98 6.76
N VAL A 110 11.34 10.31 6.11
CA VAL A 110 11.30 10.73 4.69
C VAL A 110 11.01 12.21 4.54
N LEU A 111 10.07 12.73 5.34
CA LEU A 111 9.67 14.13 5.27
C LEU A 111 10.62 14.99 6.14
N PRO A 112 10.96 16.21 5.70
CA PRO A 112 11.82 17.10 6.45
C PRO A 112 11.31 17.39 7.86
N ALA A 113 12.22 17.67 8.77
CA ALA A 113 11.89 18.11 10.13
C ALA A 113 11.00 19.36 10.10
N ASN A 114 10.16 19.52 11.12
CA ASN A 114 9.20 20.62 11.26
C ASN A 114 8.11 20.70 10.17
N THR A 115 8.06 19.76 9.22
CA THR A 115 6.99 19.70 8.22
C THR A 115 5.64 19.51 8.92
N GLN A 116 4.75 20.51 8.80
CA GLN A 116 3.37 20.38 9.18
C GLN A 116 2.53 19.98 7.97
N LEU A 117 1.47 19.20 8.19
CA LEU A 117 0.64 18.71 7.11
C LEU A 117 -0.82 18.55 7.51
N SER A 118 -1.69 18.67 6.52
CA SER A 118 -3.09 18.27 6.61
C SER A 118 -3.42 17.26 5.51
N VAL A 119 -4.39 16.38 5.77
CA VAL A 119 -4.86 15.38 4.81
C VAL A 119 -6.38 15.47 4.74
N ASP A 120 -6.90 15.65 3.54
CA ASP A 120 -8.32 15.60 3.22
C ASP A 120 -8.56 14.44 2.24
N VAL A 121 -9.50 13.55 2.55
CA VAL A 121 -9.82 12.38 1.73
C VAL A 121 -11.24 12.51 1.21
N LYS A 122 -11.37 12.51 -0.12
CA LYS A 122 -12.66 12.60 -0.79
C LYS A 122 -12.66 11.80 -2.09
N ASP A 123 -13.65 10.94 -2.27
CA ASP A 123 -13.87 10.17 -3.51
C ASP A 123 -12.61 9.39 -3.96
N GLY A 124 -11.91 8.76 -3.01
CA GLY A 124 -10.67 7.99 -3.28
C GLY A 124 -9.41 8.84 -3.48
N LEU A 125 -9.50 10.17 -3.37
CA LEU A 125 -8.37 11.09 -3.50
C LEU A 125 -7.97 11.65 -2.14
N ALA A 126 -6.75 11.37 -1.69
CA ALA A 126 -6.12 12.05 -0.56
C ALA A 126 -5.43 13.33 -1.06
N THR A 127 -5.83 14.48 -0.53
CA THR A 127 -5.15 15.75 -0.77
C THR A 127 -4.30 16.09 0.45
N VAL A 128 -2.99 16.10 0.28
CA VAL A 128 -2.03 16.44 1.33
C VAL A 128 -1.54 17.86 1.11
N ASP A 129 -1.66 18.71 2.12
CA ASP A 129 -1.15 20.09 2.10
C ASP A 129 -0.04 20.23 3.13
N PHE A 130 1.17 20.50 2.65
CA PHE A 130 2.39 20.64 3.46
C PHE A 130 2.70 22.10 3.75
N SER A 131 3.35 22.36 4.91
CA SER A 131 3.95 23.67 5.23
C SER A 131 5.15 23.99 4.34
N GLY A 132 5.66 25.21 4.43
CA GLY A 132 6.83 25.66 3.67
C GLY A 132 8.11 24.88 3.98
N ASP A 133 8.24 24.31 5.18
CA ASP A 133 9.39 23.50 5.62
C ASP A 133 9.53 22.20 4.83
N PHE A 134 8.47 21.78 4.14
CA PHE A 134 8.50 20.60 3.26
C PHE A 134 9.60 20.65 2.19
N LYS A 135 10.07 21.81 1.79
CA LYS A 135 11.16 21.96 0.80
C LYS A 135 12.58 21.70 1.35
N ASP A 136 12.74 21.48 2.67
CA ASP A 136 14.06 21.40 3.30
C ASP A 136 14.62 19.95 3.26
N TYR A 137 14.60 19.34 2.06
CA TYR A 137 15.16 18.02 1.77
C TYR A 137 16.25 18.08 0.68
N GLN A 138 16.98 16.96 0.53
CA GLN A 138 17.99 16.85 -0.52
C GLN A 138 17.35 16.52 -1.88
N ALA A 139 17.81 17.15 -2.96
CA ALA A 139 17.26 16.98 -4.30
C ALA A 139 17.11 15.51 -4.74
N HIS A 140 18.05 14.65 -4.35
CA HIS A 140 18.04 13.22 -4.68
C HIS A 140 16.97 12.41 -3.93
N ASP A 141 16.30 13.00 -2.94
CA ASP A 141 15.23 12.34 -2.18
C ASP A 141 13.83 12.65 -2.73
N GLU A 142 13.68 13.56 -3.71
CA GLU A 142 12.36 13.95 -4.23
C GLU A 142 11.51 12.77 -4.70
N GLN A 143 12.10 11.86 -5.48
CA GLN A 143 11.40 10.68 -5.97
C GLN A 143 11.00 9.76 -4.81
N LYS A 144 11.87 9.57 -3.84
CA LYS A 144 11.60 8.74 -2.65
C LYS A 144 10.48 9.33 -1.77
N ILE A 145 10.42 10.66 -1.68
CA ILE A 145 9.33 11.35 -0.97
C ILE A 145 8.00 11.08 -1.68
N LEU A 146 7.95 11.20 -3.02
CA LEU A 146 6.75 10.90 -3.80
C LEU A 146 6.31 9.45 -3.61
N GLU A 147 7.23 8.51 -3.70
CA GLU A 147 6.99 7.08 -3.49
C GLU A 147 6.50 6.80 -2.08
N SER A 148 7.21 7.28 -1.06
CA SER A 148 6.87 7.06 0.34
C SER A 148 5.49 7.58 0.71
N VAL A 149 5.17 8.84 0.35
CA VAL A 149 3.85 9.44 0.62
C VAL A 149 2.74 8.69 -0.11
N THR A 150 2.98 8.34 -1.38
CA THR A 150 1.99 7.62 -2.20
C THR A 150 1.71 6.24 -1.62
N TRP A 151 2.74 5.45 -1.36
CA TRP A 151 2.61 4.07 -0.90
C TRP A 151 2.09 3.99 0.55
N THR A 152 2.49 4.93 1.41
CA THR A 152 1.95 5.03 2.77
C THR A 152 0.45 5.35 2.77
N LEU A 153 -0.02 6.24 1.89
CA LEU A 153 -1.44 6.60 1.87
C LEU A 153 -2.31 5.59 1.14
N THR A 154 -1.82 5.02 0.04
CA THR A 154 -2.60 4.07 -0.76
C THR A 154 -2.65 2.65 -0.17
N GLN A 155 -2.12 2.42 1.02
CA GLN A 155 -2.41 1.22 1.80
C GLN A 155 -3.85 1.20 2.33
N PHE A 156 -4.47 2.37 2.50
CA PHE A 156 -5.85 2.49 2.98
C PHE A 156 -6.81 2.31 1.81
N ASP A 157 -7.76 1.37 1.91
CA ASP A 157 -8.72 1.04 0.85
C ASP A 157 -9.53 2.24 0.34
N SER A 158 -9.77 3.22 1.21
CA SER A 158 -10.45 4.47 0.87
C SER A 158 -9.59 5.44 0.04
N ILE A 159 -8.28 5.17 -0.14
CA ILE A 159 -7.35 6.07 -0.85
C ILE A 159 -6.75 5.36 -2.05
N GLN A 160 -7.10 5.83 -3.25
CA GLN A 160 -6.59 5.30 -4.51
C GLN A 160 -5.55 6.22 -5.16
N LYS A 161 -5.61 7.52 -4.85
CA LYS A 161 -4.76 8.56 -5.45
C LYS A 161 -4.35 9.59 -4.41
N VAL A 162 -3.20 10.22 -4.63
CA VAL A 162 -2.67 11.28 -3.78
C VAL A 162 -2.41 12.54 -4.58
N SER A 163 -2.88 13.67 -4.11
CA SER A 163 -2.60 15.01 -4.65
C SER A 163 -1.82 15.81 -3.62
N LEU A 164 -0.77 16.49 -4.07
CA LEU A 164 0.10 17.26 -3.19
C LEU A 164 -0.13 18.75 -3.34
N LYS A 165 -0.13 19.45 -2.21
CA LYS A 165 -0.12 20.91 -2.10
C LYS A 165 1.02 21.36 -1.20
N MET A 166 1.42 22.60 -1.33
CA MET A 166 2.30 23.28 -0.39
C MET A 166 1.76 24.69 -0.14
N ASN A 167 1.47 25.02 1.12
CA ASN A 167 0.84 26.29 1.51
C ASN A 167 -0.44 26.57 0.70
N GLY A 168 -1.33 25.59 0.56
CA GLY A 168 -2.60 25.66 -0.16
C GLY A 168 -2.50 25.59 -1.69
N LYS A 169 -1.29 25.64 -2.28
CA LYS A 169 -1.08 25.62 -3.74
C LYS A 169 -0.76 24.22 -4.24
N LYS A 170 -1.51 23.72 -5.23
CA LYS A 170 -1.27 22.42 -5.84
C LYS A 170 0.13 22.36 -6.49
N LEU A 171 0.90 21.33 -6.17
CA LEU A 171 2.19 21.08 -6.77
C LEU A 171 2.02 20.47 -8.18
N LYS A 172 2.67 21.06 -9.17
CA LYS A 172 2.84 20.52 -10.52
C LYS A 172 4.21 19.86 -10.68
N ALA A 173 5.14 20.26 -9.85
CA ALA A 173 6.48 19.70 -9.71
C ALA A 173 6.93 19.85 -8.26
N MET A 174 7.84 19.00 -7.85
CA MET A 174 8.47 19.07 -6.53
C MET A 174 9.34 20.33 -6.42
N PRO A 175 9.44 20.93 -5.22
CA PRO A 175 9.98 22.28 -5.07
C PRO A 175 11.51 22.40 -5.17
N VAL A 176 12.28 21.31 -5.06
CA VAL A 176 13.76 21.39 -4.99
C VAL A 176 14.40 21.00 -6.33
N ALA A 177 14.20 19.77 -6.82
CA ALA A 177 14.76 19.30 -8.10
C ALA A 177 13.77 19.44 -9.27
N GLY A 178 12.51 19.78 -9.01
CA GLY A 178 11.50 19.97 -10.04
C GLY A 178 10.92 18.67 -10.60
N THR A 179 11.01 17.57 -9.87
CA THR A 179 10.41 16.29 -10.28
C THR A 179 8.93 16.48 -10.57
N PRO A 180 8.44 16.12 -11.78
CA PRO A 180 7.04 16.33 -12.15
C PRO A 180 6.08 15.57 -11.23
N VAL A 181 4.99 16.25 -10.82
CA VAL A 181 3.89 15.63 -10.07
C VAL A 181 2.70 15.44 -11.00
N SER A 182 2.21 14.20 -11.11
CA SER A 182 1.10 13.87 -12.00
C SER A 182 -0.14 14.74 -11.75
N PRO A 183 -0.69 15.42 -12.77
CA PRO A 183 -1.90 16.24 -12.62
C PRO A 183 -3.12 15.43 -12.17
N GLY A 184 -3.19 14.15 -12.55
CA GLY A 184 -4.27 13.20 -12.20
C GLY A 184 -4.16 12.62 -10.79
N GLY A 185 -3.11 12.98 -10.05
CA GLY A 185 -2.74 12.39 -8.77
C GLY A 185 -1.70 11.30 -8.90
N LEU A 186 -1.03 11.01 -7.80
CA LEU A 186 -0.02 9.95 -7.68
C LEU A 186 -0.73 8.64 -7.36
N THR A 187 -0.31 7.55 -7.97
CA THR A 187 -0.82 6.19 -7.75
C THR A 187 0.36 5.22 -7.65
N ARG A 188 0.13 4.00 -7.16
CA ARG A 188 1.15 2.94 -7.16
C ARG A 188 1.63 2.55 -8.57
N GLU A 189 0.87 2.86 -9.61
CA GLU A 189 1.27 2.65 -11.01
C GLU A 189 2.54 3.43 -11.40
N ALA A 190 2.87 4.50 -10.68
CA ALA A 190 4.14 5.20 -10.85
C ALA A 190 5.36 4.36 -10.43
N GLY A 191 5.12 3.29 -9.67
CA GLY A 191 6.15 2.40 -9.15
C GLY A 191 6.75 2.85 -7.83
N ILE A 192 7.70 2.05 -7.35
CA ILE A 192 8.53 2.28 -6.17
C ILE A 192 9.91 1.68 -6.42
N ASN A 193 10.98 2.38 -6.02
CA ASN A 193 12.34 1.91 -6.22
C ASN A 193 12.59 1.41 -7.66
N THR A 194 12.13 2.16 -8.65
CA THR A 194 12.07 1.70 -10.04
C THR A 194 13.45 1.34 -10.59
N ASP A 195 13.57 0.11 -11.08
CA ASP A 195 14.77 -0.42 -11.71
C ASP A 195 14.58 -0.50 -13.23
N THR A 196 15.29 0.37 -13.95
CA THR A 196 15.25 0.47 -15.40
C THR A 196 16.55 0.03 -16.08
N LYS A 197 17.49 -0.56 -15.35
CA LYS A 197 18.86 -0.84 -15.87
C LYS A 197 18.91 -1.70 -17.12
N TYR A 198 17.95 -2.59 -17.32
CA TYR A 198 17.91 -3.53 -18.44
C TYR A 198 16.69 -3.35 -19.34
N VAL A 199 16.04 -2.20 -19.27
CA VAL A 199 14.88 -1.88 -20.10
C VAL A 199 15.36 -1.33 -21.44
N ALA A 200 15.22 -2.13 -22.50
CA ALA A 200 15.58 -1.72 -23.86
C ALA A 200 14.56 -0.77 -24.50
N ASP A 201 13.28 -0.94 -24.14
CA ASP A 201 12.16 -0.14 -24.67
C ASP A 201 11.16 0.19 -23.54
N ILE A 202 11.07 1.49 -23.19
CA ILE A 202 10.16 1.97 -22.16
C ILE A 202 8.71 2.06 -22.69
N THR A 203 8.51 2.20 -23.99
CA THR A 203 7.21 2.47 -24.59
C THR A 203 6.32 1.22 -24.70
N ASN A 204 6.93 0.05 -24.89
CA ASN A 204 6.24 -1.22 -25.03
C ASN A 204 6.38 -2.11 -23.77
N THR A 205 6.34 -1.46 -22.61
CA THR A 205 6.48 -2.12 -21.31
C THR A 205 5.54 -1.52 -20.28
N HIS A 206 5.13 -2.30 -19.29
CA HIS A 206 4.36 -1.85 -18.13
C HIS A 206 5.09 -2.16 -16.82
N PRO A 207 4.76 -1.46 -15.73
CA PRO A 207 5.40 -1.67 -14.43
C PRO A 207 4.83 -2.90 -13.72
N VAL A 208 5.69 -3.72 -13.14
CA VAL A 208 5.34 -4.81 -12.22
C VAL A 208 6.20 -4.66 -10.96
N THR A 209 5.57 -4.63 -9.79
CA THR A 209 6.30 -4.51 -8.52
C THR A 209 6.54 -5.90 -7.95
N VAL A 210 7.81 -6.20 -7.65
CA VAL A 210 8.28 -7.43 -7.05
C VAL A 210 9.03 -7.14 -5.75
N TYR A 211 9.04 -8.09 -4.82
CA TYR A 211 9.71 -7.93 -3.54
C TYR A 211 10.99 -8.76 -3.51
N TYR A 212 12.10 -8.13 -3.18
CA TYR A 212 13.38 -8.76 -2.95
C TYR A 212 13.79 -8.64 -1.49
N LEU A 213 14.85 -9.35 -1.11
CA LEU A 213 15.42 -9.31 0.22
C LEU A 213 16.60 -8.33 0.26
N ALA A 214 16.69 -7.57 1.34
CA ALA A 214 17.88 -6.85 1.76
C ALA A 214 18.27 -7.28 3.16
N GLU A 215 19.50 -6.98 3.58
CA GLU A 215 20.03 -7.34 4.88
C GLU A 215 20.63 -6.13 5.59
N THR A 216 20.34 -6.01 6.87
CA THR A 216 20.98 -5.05 7.77
C THR A 216 21.21 -5.68 9.15
N GLY A 217 22.44 -5.62 9.65
CA GLY A 217 22.76 -6.13 10.98
C GLY A 217 22.51 -7.64 11.16
N GLY A 218 22.52 -8.44 10.07
CA GLY A 218 22.23 -9.87 10.11
C GLY A 218 20.72 -10.20 10.08
N GLN A 219 19.88 -9.22 9.80
CA GLN A 219 18.44 -9.39 9.65
C GLN A 219 17.98 -9.04 8.23
N SER A 220 17.18 -9.92 7.64
CA SER A 220 16.60 -9.73 6.31
C SER A 220 15.29 -8.96 6.39
N TYR A 221 15.02 -8.14 5.37
CA TYR A 221 13.78 -7.42 5.19
C TYR A 221 13.38 -7.34 3.71
N TYR A 222 12.08 -7.18 3.43
CA TYR A 222 11.53 -7.17 2.08
C TYR A 222 11.49 -5.75 1.51
N VAL A 223 12.04 -5.59 0.30
CA VAL A 223 12.13 -4.33 -0.43
C VAL A 223 11.32 -4.44 -1.72
N PRO A 224 10.26 -3.64 -1.91
CA PRO A 224 9.54 -3.56 -3.17
C PRO A 224 10.39 -2.88 -4.22
N VAL A 225 10.43 -3.44 -5.42
CA VAL A 225 11.12 -2.88 -6.59
C VAL A 225 10.21 -2.98 -7.80
N THR A 226 9.95 -1.88 -8.47
CA THR A 226 9.20 -1.87 -9.71
C THR A 226 10.13 -2.13 -10.87
N LYS A 227 9.87 -3.23 -11.57
CA LYS A 227 10.49 -3.62 -12.84
C LYS A 227 9.57 -3.24 -14.00
N ARG A 228 10.13 -3.08 -15.18
CA ARG A 228 9.35 -2.94 -16.41
C ARG A 228 9.40 -4.23 -17.21
N VAL A 229 8.23 -4.79 -17.47
CA VAL A 229 8.07 -6.03 -18.24
C VAL A 229 7.42 -5.72 -19.59
N ALA A 230 7.71 -6.54 -20.60
CA ALA A 230 7.21 -6.32 -21.96
C ALA A 230 5.67 -6.44 -22.03
N ASP A 231 5.00 -5.54 -22.76
CA ASP A 231 3.54 -5.57 -22.99
C ASP A 231 3.07 -6.82 -23.76
N SER A 232 4.00 -7.55 -24.38
CA SER A 232 3.76 -8.86 -24.97
C SER A 232 3.50 -9.96 -23.93
N SER A 233 3.87 -9.73 -22.67
CA SER A 233 3.48 -10.59 -21.55
C SER A 233 1.99 -10.41 -21.32
N LYS A 234 1.20 -11.47 -21.59
CA LYS A 234 -0.25 -11.46 -21.42
C LYS A 234 -0.72 -11.71 -19.99
N ASP A 235 0.23 -12.02 -19.10
CA ASP A 235 -0.03 -12.44 -17.73
C ASP A 235 0.97 -11.76 -16.79
N ASP A 236 0.48 -10.73 -16.10
CA ASP A 236 1.26 -9.94 -15.14
C ASP A 236 1.77 -10.81 -13.97
N VAL A 237 1.02 -11.85 -13.59
CA VAL A 237 1.41 -12.79 -12.54
C VAL A 237 2.59 -13.64 -12.97
N ALA A 238 2.54 -14.20 -14.18
CA ALA A 238 3.65 -14.97 -14.71
C ALA A 238 4.90 -14.10 -14.89
N ALA A 239 4.73 -12.85 -15.37
CA ALA A 239 5.82 -11.90 -15.51
C ALA A 239 6.44 -11.53 -14.15
N ALA A 240 5.61 -11.31 -13.12
CA ALA A 240 6.09 -11.03 -11.77
C ALA A 240 6.89 -12.21 -11.18
N VAL A 241 6.43 -13.45 -11.37
CA VAL A 241 7.15 -14.65 -10.95
C VAL A 241 8.49 -14.77 -11.71
N GLU A 242 8.48 -14.49 -13.02
CA GLU A 242 9.70 -14.52 -13.82
C GLU A 242 10.73 -13.49 -13.34
N GLU A 243 10.31 -12.26 -12.98
CA GLU A 243 11.20 -11.25 -12.41
C GLU A 243 11.73 -11.63 -11.01
N LEU A 244 10.94 -12.32 -10.18
CA LEU A 244 11.41 -12.86 -8.89
C LEU A 244 12.51 -13.91 -9.09
N VAL A 245 12.33 -14.81 -10.05
CA VAL A 245 13.32 -15.87 -10.40
C VAL A 245 14.58 -15.24 -11.00
N LYS A 246 14.46 -14.29 -11.94
CA LYS A 246 15.60 -13.54 -12.49
C LYS A 246 16.42 -12.80 -11.42
N GLY A 247 15.76 -12.45 -10.34
CA GLY A 247 16.38 -11.71 -9.24
C GLY A 247 16.64 -10.23 -9.52
N PRO A 248 17.22 -9.55 -8.53
CA PRO A 248 17.50 -8.12 -8.60
C PRO A 248 18.68 -7.83 -9.52
N SER A 249 18.75 -6.58 -10.00
CA SER A 249 19.87 -6.11 -10.84
C SER A 249 21.20 -6.16 -10.09
N PRO A 250 22.30 -6.56 -10.73
CA PRO A 250 23.64 -6.56 -10.15
C PRO A 250 24.01 -5.22 -9.52
N GLY A 251 24.56 -5.25 -8.32
CA GLY A 251 24.97 -4.06 -7.57
C GLY A 251 23.82 -3.33 -6.84
N SER A 252 22.62 -3.91 -6.78
CA SER A 252 21.48 -3.37 -6.02
C SER A 252 21.56 -3.57 -4.51
N HIS A 253 22.46 -4.42 -4.01
CA HIS A 253 22.49 -4.88 -2.62
C HIS A 253 21.22 -5.63 -2.18
N LEU A 254 20.46 -6.14 -3.15
CA LEU A 254 19.29 -6.98 -2.94
C LEU A 254 19.61 -8.40 -3.36
N VAL A 255 18.86 -9.35 -2.81
CA VAL A 255 18.98 -10.78 -3.15
C VAL A 255 17.60 -11.38 -3.41
N SER A 256 17.55 -12.45 -4.19
CA SER A 256 16.36 -13.27 -4.37
C SER A 256 16.54 -14.58 -3.61
N GLY A 257 15.50 -15.08 -2.97
CA GLY A 257 15.47 -16.44 -2.40
C GLY A 257 15.23 -17.51 -3.46
N PHE A 258 14.89 -17.13 -4.69
CA PHE A 258 14.65 -18.07 -5.79
C PHE A 258 15.94 -18.53 -6.42
N MET A 259 15.98 -19.80 -6.82
CA MET A 259 17.04 -20.35 -7.67
C MET A 259 16.70 -20.15 -9.15
N ASP A 260 17.71 -20.04 -10.00
CA ASP A 260 17.56 -19.72 -11.45
C ASP A 260 16.77 -20.77 -12.24
N ASP A 261 16.68 -22.00 -11.75
CA ASP A 261 16.00 -23.14 -12.38
C ASP A 261 14.54 -23.32 -11.92
N VAL A 262 14.04 -22.48 -11.01
CA VAL A 262 12.62 -22.44 -10.63
C VAL A 262 11.78 -22.00 -11.82
N LYS A 263 10.72 -22.76 -12.12
CA LYS A 263 9.83 -22.50 -13.26
C LYS A 263 8.38 -22.81 -12.92
N LEU A 264 7.47 -22.00 -13.45
CA LEU A 264 6.05 -22.36 -13.53
C LEU A 264 5.86 -23.51 -14.53
N LYS A 265 5.13 -24.52 -14.13
CA LYS A 265 4.77 -25.69 -14.98
C LYS A 265 3.50 -25.45 -15.79
N LYS A 266 2.65 -24.56 -15.30
CA LYS A 266 1.38 -24.18 -15.92
C LYS A 266 1.22 -22.66 -15.86
N GLN A 267 0.31 -22.12 -16.68
CA GLN A 267 -0.13 -20.75 -16.56
C GLN A 267 -0.81 -20.54 -15.20
N PRO A 268 -0.62 -19.40 -14.54
CA PRO A 268 -1.31 -19.07 -13.30
C PRO A 268 -2.82 -19.13 -13.46
N GLU A 269 -3.53 -19.71 -12.49
CA GLU A 269 -4.97 -19.77 -12.46
C GLU A 269 -5.51 -18.76 -11.47
N ILE A 270 -6.30 -17.77 -11.97
CA ILE A 270 -6.86 -16.71 -11.12
C ILE A 270 -8.36 -16.90 -11.01
N ALA A 271 -8.87 -17.07 -9.79
CA ALA A 271 -10.28 -17.18 -9.50
C ALA A 271 -10.64 -16.53 -8.15
N ASN A 272 -11.61 -15.64 -8.15
CA ASN A 272 -12.15 -14.98 -6.95
C ASN A 272 -11.07 -14.30 -6.06
N GLY A 273 -10.08 -13.68 -6.69
CA GLY A 273 -8.98 -13.02 -6.00
C GLY A 273 -7.89 -13.97 -5.43
N LYS A 274 -7.99 -15.24 -5.75
CA LYS A 274 -6.99 -16.26 -5.44
C LYS A 274 -6.22 -16.60 -6.69
N VAL A 275 -4.89 -16.65 -6.62
CA VAL A 275 -4.02 -17.18 -7.65
C VAL A 275 -3.46 -18.53 -7.24
N THR A 276 -3.46 -19.49 -8.15
CA THR A 276 -2.84 -20.80 -7.97
C THR A 276 -1.67 -20.93 -8.94
N LEU A 277 -0.50 -21.29 -8.41
CA LEU A 277 0.77 -21.43 -9.13
C LEU A 277 1.28 -22.85 -8.97
N ASP A 278 1.62 -23.51 -10.08
CA ASP A 278 2.25 -24.84 -10.07
C ASP A 278 3.72 -24.73 -10.52
N PHE A 279 4.61 -24.94 -9.58
CA PHE A 279 6.06 -24.88 -9.79
C PHE A 279 6.69 -26.26 -9.99
N ASN A 280 7.88 -26.29 -10.57
CA ASN A 280 8.76 -27.44 -10.50
C ASN A 280 9.32 -27.58 -9.07
N LYS A 281 9.95 -28.75 -8.79
CA LYS A 281 10.48 -29.08 -7.45
C LYS A 281 11.64 -28.19 -6.99
N GLU A 282 12.26 -27.46 -7.89
CA GLU A 282 13.39 -26.56 -7.65
C GLU A 282 13.02 -25.38 -6.74
N ILE A 283 11.70 -25.09 -6.57
CA ILE A 283 11.23 -24.09 -5.58
C ILE A 283 11.39 -24.55 -4.12
N LEU A 284 11.61 -25.85 -3.89
CA LEU A 284 11.72 -26.41 -2.54
C LEU A 284 13.11 -26.18 -1.95
N GLY A 285 13.17 -25.57 -0.77
CA GLY A 285 14.39 -25.47 0.03
C GLY A 285 14.81 -26.83 0.62
N SER A 286 13.86 -27.80 0.74
CA SER A 286 14.14 -29.18 1.13
C SER A 286 13.21 -30.13 0.40
N LEU A 287 13.79 -31.00 -0.42
CA LEU A 287 13.04 -32.01 -1.19
C LEU A 287 12.42 -33.09 -0.28
N ASP A 288 13.16 -33.56 0.72
CA ASP A 288 12.69 -34.59 1.64
C ASP A 288 11.49 -34.16 2.46
N LYS A 289 11.51 -32.92 2.90
CA LYS A 289 10.42 -32.33 3.70
C LYS A 289 9.33 -31.69 2.86
N LYS A 290 9.53 -31.57 1.53
CA LYS A 290 8.67 -30.77 0.63
C LYS A 290 8.40 -29.37 1.21
N MET A 291 9.46 -28.68 1.60
CA MET A 291 9.41 -27.42 2.32
C MET A 291 9.82 -26.27 1.43
N ILE A 292 9.04 -25.20 1.46
CA ILE A 292 9.39 -23.89 0.86
C ILE A 292 9.92 -22.99 1.98
N SER A 293 11.03 -22.31 1.72
CA SER A 293 11.59 -21.34 2.66
C SER A 293 10.75 -20.06 2.71
N ASN A 294 10.77 -19.36 3.86
CA ASN A 294 10.11 -18.07 4.00
C ASN A 294 10.73 -17.02 3.08
N GLU A 295 12.03 -17.13 2.77
CA GLU A 295 12.73 -16.24 1.82
C GLU A 295 12.23 -16.37 0.37
N VAL A 296 11.52 -17.45 0.04
CA VAL A 296 10.84 -17.65 -1.24
C VAL A 296 9.35 -17.33 -1.14
N LEU A 297 8.68 -17.87 -0.12
CA LEU A 297 7.22 -17.75 0.02
C LEU A 297 6.77 -16.32 0.27
N ASP A 298 7.39 -15.63 1.20
CA ASP A 298 6.94 -14.28 1.58
C ASP A 298 7.12 -13.26 0.44
N PRO A 299 8.28 -13.16 -0.26
CA PRO A 299 8.40 -12.33 -1.45
C PRO A 299 7.40 -12.69 -2.54
N LEU A 300 7.11 -13.97 -2.74
CA LEU A 300 6.09 -14.41 -3.70
C LEU A 300 4.71 -13.89 -3.32
N VAL A 301 4.30 -14.07 -2.06
CA VAL A 301 2.99 -13.62 -1.56
C VAL A 301 2.89 -12.09 -1.61
N LEU A 302 3.91 -11.36 -1.15
CA LEU A 302 3.96 -9.90 -1.19
C LEU A 302 3.85 -9.38 -2.63
N THR A 303 4.61 -9.97 -3.56
CA THR A 303 4.61 -9.60 -4.98
C THR A 303 3.24 -9.82 -5.62
N LEU A 304 2.63 -10.97 -5.40
CA LEU A 304 1.38 -11.31 -6.06
C LEU A 304 0.17 -10.60 -5.47
N THR A 305 0.17 -10.37 -4.16
CA THR A 305 -0.88 -9.58 -3.51
C THR A 305 -0.78 -8.07 -3.78
N GLU A 306 0.32 -7.61 -4.38
CA GLU A 306 0.44 -6.25 -4.91
C GLU A 306 -0.28 -6.10 -6.27
N GLN A 307 -0.47 -7.22 -7.01
CA GLN A 307 -1.17 -7.21 -8.29
C GLN A 307 -2.67 -6.98 -8.09
N LYS A 308 -3.24 -6.17 -8.98
CA LYS A 308 -4.66 -5.78 -8.89
C LYS A 308 -5.59 -7.00 -8.87
N GLY A 309 -6.40 -7.08 -7.82
CA GLY A 309 -7.44 -8.10 -7.68
C GLY A 309 -6.96 -9.41 -7.07
N ILE A 310 -5.68 -9.59 -6.74
CA ILE A 310 -5.16 -10.77 -6.06
C ILE A 310 -5.11 -10.52 -4.55
N LYS A 311 -5.72 -11.43 -3.79
CA LYS A 311 -5.80 -11.36 -2.33
C LYS A 311 -5.08 -12.53 -1.64
N SER A 312 -4.89 -13.64 -2.34
CA SER A 312 -4.25 -14.82 -1.78
C SER A 312 -3.57 -15.68 -2.85
N VAL A 313 -2.59 -16.46 -2.42
CA VAL A 313 -1.73 -17.29 -3.25
C VAL A 313 -1.83 -18.74 -2.78
N VAL A 314 -1.99 -19.67 -3.70
CA VAL A 314 -1.84 -21.11 -3.49
C VAL A 314 -0.64 -21.58 -4.28
N VAL A 315 0.24 -22.33 -3.64
CA VAL A 315 1.44 -22.91 -4.26
C VAL A 315 1.27 -24.40 -4.38
N GLU A 316 1.41 -24.90 -5.60
CA GLU A 316 1.53 -26.30 -5.94
C GLU A 316 2.96 -26.59 -6.39
N VAL A 317 3.41 -27.80 -6.16
CA VAL A 317 4.70 -28.30 -6.67
C VAL A 317 4.46 -29.63 -7.37
N ASP A 318 4.74 -29.69 -8.66
CA ASP A 318 4.43 -30.84 -9.52
C ASP A 318 2.96 -31.28 -9.40
N GLY A 319 2.02 -30.34 -9.35
CA GLY A 319 0.59 -30.57 -9.20
C GLY A 319 0.15 -31.00 -7.79
N SER A 320 1.03 -30.93 -6.80
CA SER A 320 0.75 -31.32 -5.42
C SER A 320 0.70 -30.11 -4.50
N THR A 321 -0.37 -30.00 -3.73
CA THR A 321 -0.52 -28.99 -2.66
C THR A 321 0.13 -29.43 -1.33
N LYS A 322 0.72 -30.63 -1.27
CA LYS A 322 1.35 -31.18 -0.05
C LYS A 322 2.74 -30.57 0.17
N VAL A 323 2.77 -29.27 0.41
CA VAL A 323 3.97 -28.47 0.66
C VAL A 323 3.81 -27.80 2.03
N VAL A 324 4.89 -27.63 2.75
CA VAL A 324 4.93 -26.99 4.07
C VAL A 324 5.90 -25.81 4.07
N THR A 325 5.67 -24.85 4.97
CA THR A 325 6.61 -23.79 5.28
C THR A 325 7.71 -24.28 6.22
N GLU A 326 8.72 -23.46 6.48
CA GLU A 326 9.75 -23.74 7.49
C GLU A 326 9.16 -23.98 8.88
N ASP A 327 8.08 -23.29 9.22
CA ASP A 327 7.34 -23.46 10.48
C ASP A 327 6.46 -24.72 10.50
N GLY A 328 6.49 -25.55 9.44
CA GLY A 328 5.68 -26.76 9.31
C GLY A 328 4.21 -26.53 8.99
N LYS A 329 3.80 -25.29 8.65
CA LYS A 329 2.43 -24.98 8.21
C LYS A 329 2.22 -25.46 6.78
N SER A 330 1.05 -26.01 6.50
CA SER A 330 0.67 -26.41 5.14
C SER A 330 0.39 -25.18 4.29
N VAL A 331 0.94 -25.12 3.07
CA VAL A 331 0.61 -24.13 2.04
C VAL A 331 -0.50 -24.63 1.09
N SER A 332 -1.19 -25.71 1.46
CA SER A 332 -2.38 -26.19 0.73
C SER A 332 -3.58 -25.26 0.83
N GLU A 333 -3.60 -24.41 1.86
CA GLU A 333 -4.59 -23.33 1.99
C GLU A 333 -4.04 -22.03 1.39
N PRO A 334 -4.93 -21.14 0.92
CA PRO A 334 -4.51 -19.86 0.37
C PRO A 334 -3.74 -19.01 1.39
N VAL A 335 -2.51 -18.60 1.04
CA VAL A 335 -1.66 -17.71 1.83
C VAL A 335 -2.00 -16.27 1.47
N THR A 336 -2.31 -15.43 2.45
CA THR A 336 -2.60 -14.01 2.29
C THR A 336 -1.39 -13.14 2.62
N ARG A 337 -1.42 -11.87 2.19
CA ARG A 337 -0.39 -10.89 2.59
C ARG A 337 -0.24 -10.88 4.11
N PRO A 338 0.98 -10.93 4.65
CA PRO A 338 1.22 -10.81 6.09
C PRO A 338 0.65 -9.50 6.65
N GLU A 339 0.04 -9.56 7.83
CA GLU A 339 -0.41 -8.33 8.56
C GLU A 339 0.76 -7.43 8.94
N LYS A 340 1.94 -8.01 9.01
CA LYS A 340 3.15 -7.34 9.42
C LYS A 340 4.22 -7.58 8.37
N VAL A 341 4.67 -6.51 7.75
CA VAL A 341 5.79 -6.52 6.83
C VAL A 341 6.96 -5.80 7.50
N ASN A 342 8.11 -6.47 7.59
CA ASN A 342 9.33 -5.92 8.16
C ASN A 342 9.17 -5.40 9.61
N THR A 343 8.49 -6.15 10.48
CA THR A 343 8.23 -5.72 11.88
C THR A 343 9.25 -6.16 12.89
N ASP A 344 10.08 -7.11 12.55
CA ASP A 344 11.01 -7.64 13.52
C ASP A 344 12.07 -6.59 13.79
N SER A 345 12.06 -6.20 15.03
CA SER A 345 12.92 -5.19 15.64
C SER A 345 14.37 -5.43 15.27
N PHE A 346 14.89 -4.49 14.58
CA PHE A 346 16.31 -4.35 14.35
C PHE A 346 17.04 -3.95 15.63
#